data_8f1ed08d34671344981fc14c605aa377
#
_entry.id   8f1ed08d34671344981fc14c605aa377
#
_cell.length_a   1.000
_cell.length_b   1.000
_cell.length_c   1.000
_cell.angle_alpha   90.00
_cell.angle_beta   90.00
_cell.angle_gamma   90.00
#
_symmetry.space_group_name_H-M   'P 1'
#
loop_
_entity.id
_entity.type
_entity.pdbx_description
1 polymer ?
#
loop_
_entity_poly.entity_id
_entity_poly.type
_entity_poly.pdbx_seq_one_letter_code
_entity_poly.pdbx_strand_id
1 'polypeptide(L)'
;MYELILKRSLGRTGNCMICIMNAIKYAMENHIDKISFEDMNWMGPSLLPKGPNKNAAIFTSYEINIDPSDFKGDKPSESNLGRRGCVTKIGDGKISSWFVGFYTAETSFEDRMHICKKYLKPLFDFTAQQLGEKDLVIHLRSGDIMGKGHYGYLQPPLSFYIKIIELKSWDNIYILTERDNNPCFRELIKRYPSIITFLDSGKRCPGEGFGFKHDLGYLVGCQNYAVCQSSLCPLIIQLSDSIKNVYIPSYMLKTDGKYGLREHPIWWSKDFMNKKDVYEYCGKTYTIYNYDKYSDTNENIHEYEKTENIKNLLEYGIHDMNLKKLDD
;
A
#
# COMPACT_ATOMS: atom_id res chain seq x y z
N MET A 1 -22.93 18.54 -16.65
CA MET A 1 -22.37 17.42 -15.88
C MET A 1 -21.13 16.93 -16.59
N TYR A 2 -19.98 16.88 -15.91
CA TYR A 2 -18.73 16.37 -16.49
C TYR A 2 -18.47 14.95 -15.96
N GLU A 3 -17.93 14.10 -16.83
CA GLU A 3 -17.58 12.74 -16.49
C GLU A 3 -16.09 12.47 -16.84
N LEU A 4 -15.34 11.94 -15.87
CA LEU A 4 -13.97 11.46 -16.06
C LEU A 4 -14.00 9.95 -16.28
N ILE A 5 -13.48 9.50 -17.41
CA ILE A 5 -13.45 8.07 -17.74
C ILE A 5 -12.03 7.54 -17.55
N LEU A 6 -11.87 6.61 -16.62
CA LEU A 6 -10.63 5.88 -16.42
C LEU A 6 -10.58 4.65 -17.31
N LYS A 7 -9.67 4.66 -18.30
CA LYS A 7 -9.54 3.57 -19.28
C LYS A 7 -8.42 2.58 -18.95
N ARG A 8 -7.42 2.98 -18.18
CA ARG A 8 -6.27 2.14 -17.85
C ARG A 8 -5.53 2.63 -16.60
N SER A 9 -5.01 1.72 -15.78
CA SER A 9 -3.97 2.01 -14.80
C SER A 9 -2.74 1.11 -14.97
N LEU A 10 -1.68 1.40 -14.25
CA LEU A 10 -0.46 0.63 -14.31
C LEU A 10 -0.24 -0.11 -12.99
N GLY A 11 0.15 -1.38 -13.08
CA GLY A 11 0.58 -2.14 -11.92
C GLY A 11 -0.53 -2.95 -11.24
N ARG A 12 -0.26 -3.34 -9.98
CA ARG A 12 -1.16 -4.17 -9.15
C ARG A 12 -2.11 -3.29 -8.33
N THR A 13 -2.94 -3.93 -7.52
CA THR A 13 -4.03 -3.30 -6.75
C THR A 13 -3.66 -1.97 -6.09
N GLY A 14 -2.53 -1.89 -5.37
CA GLY A 14 -2.11 -0.64 -4.72
C GLY A 14 -1.90 0.50 -5.70
N ASN A 15 -1.26 0.26 -6.85
CA ASN A 15 -1.06 1.26 -7.89
C ASN A 15 -2.39 1.69 -8.53
N CYS A 16 -3.29 0.72 -8.76
CA CYS A 16 -4.62 1.02 -9.28
C CYS A 16 -5.40 1.96 -8.35
N MET A 17 -5.36 1.69 -7.04
CA MET A 17 -6.01 2.53 -6.04
C MET A 17 -5.44 3.94 -6.01
N ILE A 18 -4.12 4.09 -6.13
CA ILE A 18 -3.48 5.39 -6.24
C ILE A 18 -3.99 6.15 -7.47
N CYS A 19 -4.12 5.48 -8.61
CA CYS A 19 -4.67 6.09 -9.80
C CYS A 19 -6.11 6.57 -9.61
N ILE A 20 -6.92 5.77 -8.92
CA ILE A 20 -8.31 6.15 -8.61
C ILE A 20 -8.35 7.35 -7.64
N MET A 21 -7.52 7.35 -6.59
CA MET A 21 -7.41 8.50 -5.67
C MET A 21 -6.98 9.78 -6.39
N ASN A 22 -6.01 9.68 -7.30
CA ASN A 22 -5.58 10.81 -8.10
C ASN A 22 -6.70 11.31 -9.02
N ALA A 23 -7.50 10.40 -9.59
CA ALA A 23 -8.65 10.75 -10.41
C ALA A 23 -9.74 11.45 -9.58
N ILE A 24 -10.00 10.99 -8.36
CA ILE A 24 -10.95 11.64 -7.44
C ILE A 24 -10.46 13.05 -7.11
N LYS A 25 -9.19 13.20 -6.71
CA LYS A 25 -8.61 14.52 -6.44
C LYS A 25 -8.73 15.44 -7.66
N TYR A 26 -8.38 14.95 -8.84
CA TYR A 26 -8.51 15.71 -10.07
C TYR A 26 -9.96 16.12 -10.34
N ALA A 27 -10.91 15.23 -10.12
CA ALA A 27 -12.33 15.53 -10.29
C ALA A 27 -12.81 16.62 -9.31
N MET A 28 -12.38 16.56 -8.04
CA MET A 28 -12.67 17.59 -7.04
C MET A 28 -12.09 18.97 -7.43
N GLU A 29 -10.84 19.01 -7.92
CA GLU A 29 -10.18 20.26 -8.36
C GLU A 29 -10.74 20.84 -9.66
N ASN A 30 -11.38 20.02 -10.47
CA ASN A 30 -11.89 20.44 -11.78
C ASN A 30 -13.42 20.38 -11.89
N HIS A 31 -14.13 20.27 -10.76
CA HIS A 31 -15.59 20.25 -10.66
C HIS A 31 -16.22 19.22 -11.60
N ILE A 32 -15.66 17.99 -11.61
CA ILE A 32 -16.16 16.86 -12.38
C ILE A 32 -17.08 16.04 -11.49
N ASP A 33 -18.32 15.87 -11.90
CA ASP A 33 -19.38 15.28 -11.10
C ASP A 33 -19.25 13.76 -10.94
N LYS A 34 -18.59 13.08 -11.93
CA LYS A 34 -18.62 11.62 -12.00
C LYS A 34 -17.30 11.06 -12.56
N ILE A 35 -16.88 9.93 -11.97
CA ILE A 35 -15.78 9.10 -12.49
C ILE A 35 -16.37 7.74 -12.86
N SER A 36 -16.08 7.27 -14.08
CA SER A 36 -16.47 5.95 -14.56
C SER A 36 -15.25 5.12 -14.93
N PHE A 37 -15.38 3.82 -14.75
CA PHE A 37 -14.33 2.85 -15.08
C PHE A 37 -14.73 2.08 -16.34
N GLU A 38 -14.06 2.34 -17.46
CA GLU A 38 -14.25 1.61 -18.72
C GLU A 38 -13.10 0.62 -18.94
N ASP A 39 -13.44 -0.55 -19.47
CA ASP A 39 -12.50 -1.57 -19.93
C ASP A 39 -11.43 -1.98 -18.89
N MET A 40 -11.88 -2.25 -17.67
CA MET A 40 -11.02 -2.51 -16.51
C MET A 40 -10.48 -3.94 -16.43
N ASN A 41 -10.49 -4.70 -17.53
CA ASN A 41 -9.95 -6.07 -17.62
C ASN A 41 -8.48 -6.18 -17.19
N TRP A 42 -7.76 -5.07 -17.21
CA TRP A 42 -6.35 -4.95 -16.84
C TRP A 42 -6.12 -4.72 -15.33
N MET A 43 -7.15 -4.39 -14.54
CA MET A 43 -7.01 -4.26 -13.07
C MET A 43 -6.89 -5.62 -12.37
N GLY A 44 -6.87 -6.69 -13.14
CA GLY A 44 -6.99 -8.03 -12.64
C GLY A 44 -8.44 -8.37 -12.25
N PRO A 45 -8.80 -9.64 -12.27
CA PRO A 45 -10.17 -10.10 -12.03
C PRO A 45 -10.70 -9.78 -10.64
N SER A 46 -9.85 -9.26 -9.75
CA SER A 46 -10.15 -9.06 -8.33
C SER A 46 -10.67 -7.68 -7.96
N LEU A 47 -10.69 -6.69 -8.87
CA LEU A 47 -11.13 -5.34 -8.49
C LEU A 47 -12.59 -5.04 -8.84
N LEU A 48 -13.09 -5.56 -9.93
CA LEU A 48 -14.42 -5.23 -10.42
C LEU A 48 -15.31 -6.45 -10.72
N PRO A 49 -16.65 -6.33 -10.63
CA PRO A 49 -17.58 -7.47 -10.69
C PRO A 49 -17.68 -8.20 -12.03
N LYS A 50 -17.18 -7.65 -13.14
CA LYS A 50 -17.34 -8.21 -14.51
C LYS A 50 -16.23 -9.16 -14.98
N GLY A 51 -15.28 -9.53 -14.11
CA GLY A 51 -14.26 -10.53 -14.46
C GLY A 51 -14.79 -11.96 -14.36
N PRO A 52 -14.02 -12.96 -14.86
CA PRO A 52 -14.37 -14.36 -14.69
C PRO A 52 -14.57 -14.77 -13.23
N ASN A 53 -14.08 -13.98 -12.29
CA ASN A 53 -14.17 -14.18 -10.86
C ASN A 53 -15.01 -13.08 -10.17
N LYS A 54 -16.29 -13.01 -10.51
CA LYS A 54 -17.25 -12.04 -9.91
C LYS A 54 -17.21 -12.02 -8.37
N ASN A 55 -17.03 -13.17 -7.75
CA ASN A 55 -17.01 -13.33 -6.30
C ASN A 55 -15.71 -12.83 -5.63
N ALA A 56 -14.68 -12.54 -6.40
CA ALA A 56 -13.42 -11.99 -5.95
C ALA A 56 -13.34 -10.47 -6.09
N ALA A 57 -14.36 -9.85 -6.68
CA ALA A 57 -14.39 -8.41 -6.86
C ALA A 57 -14.32 -7.68 -5.52
N ILE A 58 -13.43 -6.72 -5.42
CA ILE A 58 -13.26 -5.90 -4.23
C ILE A 58 -14.21 -4.70 -4.27
N PHE A 59 -14.52 -4.19 -5.45
CA PHE A 59 -15.43 -3.07 -5.64
C PHE A 59 -16.82 -3.52 -6.05
N THR A 60 -17.82 -2.83 -5.48
CA THR A 60 -19.23 -3.04 -5.74
C THR A 60 -19.76 -2.19 -6.89
N SER A 61 -19.03 -1.15 -7.31
CA SER A 61 -19.48 -0.19 -8.33
C SER A 61 -18.38 0.12 -9.35
N TYR A 62 -18.83 0.50 -10.55
CA TYR A 62 -18.03 1.02 -11.66
C TYR A 62 -17.99 2.53 -11.73
N GLU A 63 -18.63 3.20 -10.81
CA GLU A 63 -18.82 4.64 -10.83
C GLU A 63 -18.58 5.23 -9.45
N ILE A 64 -18.00 6.43 -9.44
CA ILE A 64 -17.83 7.26 -8.25
C ILE A 64 -18.48 8.61 -8.58
N ASN A 65 -19.50 8.98 -7.81
CA ASN A 65 -20.07 10.32 -7.87
C ASN A 65 -19.32 11.22 -6.90
N ILE A 66 -18.87 12.37 -7.38
CA ILE A 66 -18.17 13.35 -6.56
C ILE A 66 -19.20 14.31 -5.96
N ASP A 67 -19.15 14.44 -4.65
CA ASP A 67 -20.00 15.39 -3.92
C ASP A 67 -19.57 16.83 -4.28
N PRO A 68 -20.50 17.68 -4.78
CA PRO A 68 -20.17 19.06 -5.10
C PRO A 68 -19.59 19.87 -3.92
N SER A 69 -19.89 19.47 -2.67
CA SER A 69 -19.32 20.10 -1.47
C SER A 69 -17.81 19.89 -1.33
N ASP A 70 -17.23 18.91 -2.01
CA ASP A 70 -15.79 18.64 -2.04
C ASP A 70 -15.08 19.34 -3.19
N PHE A 71 -15.76 20.07 -4.05
CA PHE A 71 -15.12 20.80 -5.13
C PHE A 71 -14.21 21.89 -4.56
N LYS A 72 -13.00 21.98 -5.10
CA LYS A 72 -11.93 22.87 -4.64
C LYS A 72 -11.71 24.01 -5.65
N GLY A 73 -11.67 25.24 -5.14
CA GLY A 73 -11.44 26.44 -5.96
C GLY A 73 -12.57 26.77 -6.93
N ASP A 74 -12.31 27.71 -7.83
CA ASP A 74 -13.26 28.12 -8.85
C ASP A 74 -13.40 27.06 -9.95
N LYS A 75 -14.59 26.95 -10.52
CA LYS A 75 -14.85 26.06 -11.64
C LYS A 75 -13.90 26.40 -12.79
N PRO A 76 -13.05 25.48 -13.24
CA PRO A 76 -12.08 25.77 -14.30
C PRO A 76 -12.82 26.04 -15.61
N SER A 77 -12.24 26.94 -16.44
CA SER A 77 -12.70 27.10 -17.79
C SER A 77 -12.51 25.82 -18.58
N GLU A 78 -13.39 25.57 -19.55
CA GLU A 78 -13.29 24.35 -20.39
C GLU A 78 -11.94 24.21 -21.09
N SER A 79 -11.26 25.33 -21.41
CA SER A 79 -9.93 25.34 -22.00
C SER A 79 -8.83 24.83 -21.06
N ASN A 80 -9.06 24.81 -19.75
CA ASN A 80 -8.11 24.37 -18.74
C ASN A 80 -8.28 22.89 -18.41
N LEU A 81 -9.44 22.29 -18.73
CA LEU A 81 -9.66 20.86 -18.63
C LEU A 81 -8.79 20.17 -19.69
N GLY A 82 -7.71 19.55 -19.30
CA GLY A 82 -6.79 18.84 -20.21
C GLY A 82 -5.37 19.36 -20.30
N ARG A 83 -5.05 20.51 -19.67
CA ARG A 83 -3.67 21.06 -19.72
C ARG A 83 -2.66 20.31 -18.84
N ARG A 84 -3.08 19.44 -17.93
CA ARG A 84 -2.18 18.66 -17.08
C ARG A 84 -1.91 17.27 -17.66
N GLY A 85 -1.32 17.22 -18.83
CA GLY A 85 -0.51 16.13 -19.38
C GLY A 85 -1.13 14.75 -19.63
N CYS A 86 -2.27 14.41 -19.05
CA CYS A 86 -2.84 13.05 -19.11
C CYS A 86 -4.37 13.00 -19.29
N VAL A 87 -5.02 14.15 -19.48
CA VAL A 87 -6.48 14.23 -19.63
C VAL A 87 -6.81 14.66 -21.04
N THR A 88 -7.53 13.82 -21.78
CA THR A 88 -8.01 14.14 -23.12
C THR A 88 -9.51 14.42 -23.04
N LYS A 89 -9.95 15.61 -23.43
CA LYS A 89 -11.38 15.94 -23.56
C LYS A 89 -11.97 15.11 -24.69
N ILE A 90 -12.97 14.30 -24.38
CA ILE A 90 -13.79 13.59 -25.36
C ILE A 90 -15.12 14.32 -25.41
N GLY A 91 -15.65 14.60 -26.60
CA GLY A 91 -16.88 15.37 -26.80
C GLY A 91 -17.96 15.15 -25.75
N ASP A 92 -18.93 16.07 -25.61
CA ASP A 92 -20.02 16.02 -24.65
C ASP A 92 -19.65 16.05 -23.16
N GLY A 93 -18.48 16.64 -22.83
CA GLY A 93 -18.03 16.78 -21.43
C GLY A 93 -17.32 15.56 -20.84
N LYS A 94 -17.12 14.50 -21.59
CA LYS A 94 -16.35 13.33 -21.15
C LYS A 94 -14.87 13.57 -21.26
N ILE A 95 -14.12 13.21 -20.25
CA ILE A 95 -12.66 13.34 -20.20
C ILE A 95 -12.06 11.95 -19.99
N SER A 96 -11.19 11.51 -20.89
CA SER A 96 -10.44 10.27 -20.68
C SER A 96 -9.03 10.54 -20.20
N SER A 97 -8.50 9.72 -19.30
CA SER A 97 -7.22 9.98 -18.72
C SER A 97 -6.41 8.71 -18.43
N TRP A 98 -5.09 8.89 -18.61
CA TRP A 98 -4.07 8.00 -18.08
C TRP A 98 -3.49 8.65 -16.83
N PHE A 99 -3.95 8.25 -15.64
CA PHE A 99 -3.36 8.75 -14.40
C PHE A 99 -2.20 7.89 -13.96
N VAL A 100 -0.99 8.38 -14.13
CA VAL A 100 0.21 7.79 -13.57
C VAL A 100 0.71 8.72 -12.45
N GLY A 101 0.56 8.27 -11.24
CA GLY A 101 1.44 8.46 -10.09
C GLY A 101 1.79 9.86 -9.55
N PHE A 102 1.63 10.94 -10.29
CA PHE A 102 2.25 12.22 -9.93
C PHE A 102 1.52 13.04 -8.87
N TYR A 103 0.23 12.83 -8.68
CA TYR A 103 -0.55 13.59 -7.68
C TYR A 103 -0.35 13.16 -6.24
N THR A 104 0.11 11.94 -6.03
CA THR A 104 0.14 11.34 -4.68
C THR A 104 1.12 12.04 -3.75
N ALA A 105 2.28 12.44 -4.23
CA ALA A 105 3.29 13.07 -3.39
C ALA A 105 2.89 14.48 -2.92
N GLU A 106 2.16 15.21 -3.74
CA GLU A 106 1.71 16.57 -3.44
C GLU A 106 0.44 16.61 -2.59
N THR A 107 -0.31 15.49 -2.52
CA THR A 107 -1.54 15.42 -1.73
C THR A 107 -1.20 15.15 -0.27
N SER A 108 -1.74 15.95 0.65
CA SER A 108 -1.59 15.73 2.07
C SER A 108 -2.15 14.35 2.45
N PHE A 109 -1.65 13.76 3.52
CA PHE A 109 -2.18 12.49 4.01
C PHE A 109 -3.64 12.61 4.46
N GLU A 110 -4.01 13.77 5.01
CA GLU A 110 -5.36 14.10 5.42
C GLU A 110 -6.34 14.12 4.24
N ASP A 111 -6.00 14.80 3.14
CA ASP A 111 -6.79 14.77 1.90
C ASP A 111 -6.95 13.34 1.37
N ARG A 112 -5.89 12.55 1.43
CA ARG A 112 -5.97 11.13 1.02
C ARG A 112 -6.87 10.32 1.92
N MET A 113 -6.80 10.54 3.24
CA MET A 113 -7.72 9.88 4.18
C MET A 113 -9.16 10.26 3.89
N HIS A 114 -9.44 11.53 3.63
CA HIS A 114 -10.77 12.00 3.25
C HIS A 114 -11.26 11.28 1.98
N ILE A 115 -10.46 11.29 0.92
CA ILE A 115 -10.77 10.60 -0.34
C ILE A 115 -11.01 9.10 -0.11
N CYS A 116 -10.13 8.44 0.64
CA CYS A 116 -10.28 7.03 0.93
C CYS A 116 -11.55 6.72 1.71
N LYS A 117 -11.84 7.48 2.76
CA LYS A 117 -13.01 7.23 3.62
C LYS A 117 -14.32 7.54 2.93
N LYS A 118 -14.40 8.67 2.24
CA LYS A 118 -15.65 9.13 1.61
C LYS A 118 -15.97 8.39 0.31
N TYR A 119 -14.97 8.14 -0.53
CA TYR A 119 -15.19 7.67 -1.90
C TYR A 119 -14.75 6.23 -2.14
N LEU A 120 -13.62 5.79 -1.56
CA LEU A 120 -13.12 4.43 -1.82
C LEU A 120 -13.71 3.40 -0.87
N LYS A 121 -13.72 3.69 0.45
CA LYS A 121 -14.19 2.74 1.45
C LYS A 121 -15.60 2.20 1.17
N PRO A 122 -16.59 3.03 0.76
CA PRO A 122 -17.92 2.53 0.42
C PRO A 122 -17.98 1.59 -0.77
N LEU A 123 -16.96 1.62 -1.64
CA LEU A 123 -16.90 0.72 -2.80
C LEU A 123 -16.38 -0.66 -2.45
N PHE A 124 -15.68 -0.80 -1.31
CA PHE A 124 -15.07 -2.07 -0.94
C PHE A 124 -16.08 -3.06 -0.39
N ASP A 125 -16.01 -4.28 -0.93
CA ASP A 125 -16.76 -5.44 -0.45
C ASP A 125 -15.82 -6.41 0.27
N PHE A 126 -15.51 -6.12 1.52
CA PHE A 126 -14.82 -7.03 2.43
C PHE A 126 -15.25 -6.80 3.88
N THR A 127 -15.05 -7.81 4.73
CA THR A 127 -15.33 -7.70 6.16
C THR A 127 -14.03 -7.48 6.91
N ALA A 128 -13.91 -6.34 7.61
CA ALA A 128 -12.78 -6.09 8.50
C ALA A 128 -12.79 -7.07 9.67
N GLN A 129 -11.65 -7.73 9.91
CA GLN A 129 -11.47 -8.59 11.09
C GLN A 129 -11.27 -7.73 12.33
N GLN A 130 -11.95 -8.06 13.41
CA GLN A 130 -11.74 -7.35 14.68
C GLN A 130 -10.56 -7.97 15.42
N LEU A 131 -9.39 -7.31 15.31
CA LEU A 131 -8.17 -7.75 15.98
C LEU A 131 -7.94 -6.93 17.25
N GLY A 132 -7.37 -7.59 18.27
CA GLY A 132 -7.11 -7.01 19.57
C GLY A 132 -5.89 -6.08 19.62
N GLU A 133 -5.69 -5.43 20.78
CA GLU A 133 -4.54 -4.53 21.00
C GLU A 133 -3.20 -5.27 21.06
N LYS A 134 -3.25 -6.57 21.32
CA LYS A 134 -2.07 -7.43 21.36
C LYS A 134 -1.92 -8.30 20.10
N ASP A 135 -2.70 -8.02 19.06
CA ASP A 135 -2.52 -8.64 17.77
C ASP A 135 -1.65 -7.76 16.87
N LEU A 136 -0.68 -8.37 16.21
CA LEU A 136 0.20 -7.71 15.23
C LEU A 136 -0.08 -8.26 13.85
N VAL A 137 -0.25 -7.37 12.88
CA VAL A 137 -0.28 -7.76 11.46
C VAL A 137 1.00 -7.30 10.78
N ILE A 138 1.72 -8.23 10.19
CA ILE A 138 2.91 -8.00 9.38
C ILE A 138 2.55 -8.22 7.92
N HIS A 139 2.62 -7.15 7.12
CA HIS A 139 2.55 -7.26 5.67
C HIS A 139 3.94 -7.53 5.13
N LEU A 140 4.15 -8.71 4.59
CA LEU A 140 5.43 -9.14 4.07
C LEU A 140 5.31 -9.40 2.57
N ARG A 141 5.80 -8.46 1.79
CA ARG A 141 5.71 -8.57 0.33
C ARG A 141 6.60 -9.69 -0.20
N SER A 142 6.06 -10.45 -1.13
CA SER A 142 6.69 -11.61 -1.75
C SER A 142 6.30 -11.73 -3.23
N GLY A 143 6.42 -12.89 -3.80
CA GLY A 143 5.97 -13.18 -5.16
C GLY A 143 6.85 -12.56 -6.22
N ASP A 144 6.28 -11.71 -7.04
CA ASP A 144 6.91 -11.10 -8.22
C ASP A 144 8.17 -10.28 -7.93
N ILE A 145 8.23 -9.67 -6.75
CA ILE A 145 9.37 -8.82 -6.36
C ILE A 145 10.60 -9.61 -5.93
N MET A 146 10.45 -10.90 -5.62
CA MET A 146 11.56 -11.73 -5.13
C MET A 146 12.41 -12.30 -6.27
N GLY A 147 11.90 -12.28 -7.49
CA GLY A 147 12.63 -12.70 -8.69
C GLY A 147 13.32 -11.52 -9.39
N LYS A 148 12.84 -11.12 -10.54
CA LYS A 148 13.35 -9.95 -11.28
C LYS A 148 12.83 -8.68 -10.64
N GLY A 149 13.42 -8.29 -9.52
CA GLY A 149 13.02 -7.14 -8.74
C GLY A 149 13.22 -5.82 -9.47
N HIS A 150 12.35 -4.88 -9.16
CA HIS A 150 12.51 -3.48 -9.54
C HIS A 150 13.27 -2.77 -8.40
N TYR A 151 14.26 -1.95 -8.74
CA TYR A 151 15.11 -1.24 -7.76
C TYR A 151 14.33 -0.37 -6.74
N GLY A 152 13.06 -0.08 -6.97
CA GLY A 152 12.18 0.60 -6.01
C GLY A 152 11.54 -0.32 -4.96
N TYR A 153 11.89 -1.61 -4.89
CA TYR A 153 11.23 -2.59 -4.01
C TYR A 153 12.14 -3.15 -2.91
N LEU A 154 13.03 -2.34 -2.38
CA LEU A 154 13.83 -2.72 -1.21
C LEU A 154 12.93 -3.16 -0.06
N GLN A 155 13.02 -4.44 0.34
CA GLN A 155 12.20 -4.97 1.42
C GLN A 155 12.84 -4.71 2.80
N PRO A 156 12.05 -4.53 3.87
CA PRO A 156 12.58 -4.40 5.21
C PRO A 156 13.42 -5.63 5.59
N PRO A 157 14.57 -5.45 6.25
CA PRO A 157 15.39 -6.55 6.70
C PRO A 157 14.70 -7.32 7.83
N LEU A 158 15.12 -8.58 8.03
CA LEU A 158 14.58 -9.45 9.07
C LEU A 158 14.61 -8.81 10.47
N SER A 159 15.68 -8.08 10.78
CA SER A 159 15.83 -7.36 12.04
C SER A 159 14.70 -6.35 12.33
N PHE A 160 14.14 -5.74 11.28
CA PHE A 160 13.00 -4.83 11.43
C PHE A 160 11.79 -5.54 12.03
N TYR A 161 11.44 -6.68 11.49
CA TYR A 161 10.31 -7.48 11.98
C TYR A 161 10.56 -8.05 13.37
N ILE A 162 11.78 -8.54 13.63
CA ILE A 162 12.17 -9.06 14.94
C ILE A 162 12.04 -7.97 16.01
N LYS A 163 12.54 -6.75 15.76
CA LYS A 163 12.41 -5.62 16.71
C LYS A 163 10.96 -5.32 17.07
N ILE A 164 10.04 -5.43 16.12
CA ILE A 164 8.62 -5.20 16.36
C ILE A 164 8.02 -6.36 17.17
N ILE A 165 8.37 -7.60 16.82
CA ILE A 165 7.90 -8.80 17.55
C ILE A 165 8.37 -8.77 19.00
N GLU A 166 9.61 -8.33 19.25
CA GLU A 166 10.18 -8.27 20.60
C GLU A 166 9.81 -7.00 21.38
N LEU A 167 9.10 -6.05 20.77
CA LEU A 167 8.71 -4.79 21.40
C LEU A 167 7.82 -5.00 22.63
N LYS A 168 6.91 -5.97 22.57
CA LYS A 168 5.98 -6.33 23.63
C LYS A 168 5.49 -7.76 23.45
N SER A 169 4.81 -8.29 24.47
CA SER A 169 4.11 -9.58 24.35
C SER A 169 2.90 -9.44 23.44
N TRP A 170 2.90 -10.20 22.34
CA TRP A 170 1.79 -10.31 21.42
C TRP A 170 0.98 -11.57 21.74
N ASP A 171 -0.35 -11.51 21.61
CA ASP A 171 -1.21 -12.67 21.71
C ASP A 171 -1.21 -13.45 20.38
N ASN A 172 -1.25 -12.72 19.24
CA ASN A 172 -1.17 -13.31 17.91
C ASN A 172 -0.34 -12.40 16.97
N ILE A 173 0.39 -13.03 16.07
CA ILE A 173 1.10 -12.36 14.97
C ILE A 173 0.62 -12.96 13.66
N TYR A 174 -0.01 -12.14 12.83
CA TYR A 174 -0.50 -12.53 11.52
C TYR A 174 0.47 -12.03 10.44
N ILE A 175 1.07 -12.96 9.70
CA ILE A 175 1.89 -12.62 8.53
C ILE A 175 1.06 -12.80 7.27
N LEU A 176 0.87 -11.69 6.56
CA LEU A 176 0.23 -11.67 5.25
C LEU A 176 1.28 -11.55 4.17
N THR A 177 1.32 -12.56 3.31
CA THR A 177 2.24 -12.61 2.18
C THR A 177 1.60 -13.39 1.01
N GLU A 178 1.93 -13.02 -0.21
CA GLU A 178 1.40 -13.67 -1.41
C GLU A 178 1.94 -15.09 -1.58
N ARG A 179 3.21 -15.30 -1.23
CA ARG A 179 3.93 -16.58 -1.34
C ARG A 179 4.95 -16.73 -0.21
N ASP A 180 5.44 -17.92 -0.03
CA ASP A 180 6.45 -18.29 0.97
C ASP A 180 7.91 -18.07 0.50
N ASN A 181 8.10 -17.38 -0.64
CA ASN A 181 9.42 -17.17 -1.24
C ASN A 181 10.19 -15.97 -0.68
N ASN A 182 9.60 -15.21 0.26
CA ASN A 182 10.37 -14.18 0.98
C ASN A 182 11.23 -14.85 2.07
N PRO A 183 12.57 -14.65 2.07
CA PRO A 183 13.46 -15.26 3.05
C PRO A 183 13.12 -14.91 4.50
N CYS A 184 12.69 -13.66 4.78
CA CYS A 184 12.29 -13.25 6.13
C CYS A 184 11.11 -14.07 6.66
N PHE A 185 10.16 -14.46 5.79
CA PHE A 185 9.02 -15.28 6.18
C PHE A 185 9.45 -16.59 6.83
N ARG A 186 10.38 -17.31 6.18
CA ARG A 186 10.86 -18.62 6.67
C ARG A 186 11.57 -18.49 8.00
N GLU A 187 12.41 -17.45 8.15
CA GLU A 187 13.13 -17.21 9.40
C GLU A 187 12.19 -16.79 10.54
N LEU A 188 11.16 -15.99 10.27
CA LEU A 188 10.18 -15.59 11.28
C LEU A 188 9.38 -16.79 11.78
N ILE A 189 8.88 -17.65 10.90
CA ILE A 189 8.16 -18.87 11.28
C ILE A 189 9.05 -19.80 12.11
N LYS A 190 10.31 -19.96 11.72
CA LYS A 190 11.28 -20.79 12.45
C LYS A 190 11.55 -20.26 13.85
N ARG A 191 11.65 -18.93 14.02
CA ARG A 191 11.96 -18.29 15.30
C ARG A 191 10.76 -18.22 16.25
N TYR A 192 9.56 -18.04 15.72
CA TYR A 192 8.35 -17.78 16.51
C TYR A 192 7.19 -18.72 16.13
N PRO A 193 7.38 -20.05 16.14
CA PRO A 193 6.41 -21.00 15.58
C PRO A 193 5.10 -21.05 16.34
N SER A 194 5.09 -20.66 17.62
CA SER A 194 3.91 -20.76 18.50
C SER A 194 2.94 -19.58 18.41
N ILE A 195 3.40 -18.41 17.93
CA ILE A 195 2.59 -17.18 17.96
C ILE A 195 2.33 -16.61 16.55
N ILE A 196 3.01 -17.14 15.51
CA ILE A 196 2.83 -16.68 14.15
C ILE A 196 1.76 -17.52 13.43
N THR A 197 0.74 -16.84 12.94
CA THR A 197 -0.25 -17.38 12.01
C THR A 197 0.04 -16.88 10.61
N PHE A 198 0.28 -17.79 9.69
CA PHE A 198 0.47 -17.48 8.29
C PHE A 198 -0.86 -17.41 7.55
N LEU A 199 -1.10 -16.28 6.89
CA LEU A 199 -2.24 -16.08 6.03
C LEU A 199 -1.76 -16.09 4.56
N ASP A 200 -1.87 -17.25 3.91
CA ASP A 200 -1.47 -17.46 2.51
C ASP A 200 -2.65 -17.21 1.56
N SER A 201 -2.69 -16.03 0.97
CA SER A 201 -3.71 -15.66 -0.01
C SER A 201 -3.58 -16.46 -1.33
N GLY A 202 -2.37 -16.87 -1.68
CA GLY A 202 -2.08 -17.57 -2.94
C GLY A 202 -2.50 -19.04 -2.95
N LYS A 203 -2.43 -19.74 -1.80
CA LYS A 203 -2.77 -21.17 -1.71
C LYS A 203 -4.24 -21.45 -1.46
N ARG A 204 -4.95 -20.50 -0.81
CA ARG A 204 -6.34 -20.71 -0.41
C ARG A 204 -7.32 -20.71 -1.57
N CYS A 205 -7.01 -19.95 -2.63
CA CYS A 205 -7.87 -19.85 -3.79
C CYS A 205 -7.03 -19.54 -5.04
N PRO A 206 -6.34 -20.53 -5.63
CA PRO A 206 -5.62 -20.34 -6.88
C PRO A 206 -6.59 -19.85 -7.96
N GLY A 207 -6.40 -18.62 -8.43
CA GLY A 207 -7.19 -18.03 -9.52
C GLY A 207 -8.46 -17.29 -9.13
N GLU A 208 -8.91 -17.29 -7.88
CA GLU A 208 -10.22 -16.73 -7.51
C GLU A 208 -10.19 -15.37 -6.78
N GLY A 209 -9.03 -14.83 -6.40
CA GLY A 209 -8.92 -13.54 -5.71
C GLY A 209 -9.52 -13.46 -4.30
N PHE A 210 -10.17 -14.52 -3.82
CA PHE A 210 -10.78 -14.60 -2.49
C PHE A 210 -9.75 -14.37 -1.37
N GLY A 211 -8.53 -14.86 -1.54
CA GLY A 211 -7.46 -14.68 -0.57
C GLY A 211 -7.18 -13.20 -0.30
N PHE A 212 -7.16 -12.36 -1.33
CA PHE A 212 -6.87 -10.95 -1.16
C PHE A 212 -7.98 -10.18 -0.43
N LYS A 213 -9.26 -10.50 -0.65
CA LYS A 213 -10.38 -9.94 0.16
C LYS A 213 -10.23 -10.25 1.63
N HIS A 214 -9.89 -11.50 1.93
CA HIS A 214 -9.65 -11.96 3.28
C HIS A 214 -8.46 -11.23 3.92
N ASP A 215 -7.34 -11.12 3.20
CA ASP A 215 -6.15 -10.40 3.64
C ASP A 215 -6.45 -8.92 3.91
N LEU A 216 -7.24 -8.28 3.05
CA LEU A 216 -7.70 -6.90 3.28
C LEU A 216 -8.47 -6.77 4.59
N GLY A 217 -9.29 -7.75 4.96
CA GLY A 217 -10.00 -7.78 6.22
C GLY A 217 -9.06 -7.69 7.43
N TYR A 218 -7.97 -8.47 7.43
CA TYR A 218 -6.94 -8.40 8.47
C TYR A 218 -6.17 -7.08 8.43
N LEU A 219 -5.72 -6.67 7.25
CA LEU A 219 -4.94 -5.44 7.07
C LEU A 219 -5.70 -4.19 7.54
N VAL A 220 -6.99 -4.09 7.21
CA VAL A 220 -7.81 -2.92 7.59
C VAL A 220 -8.33 -3.02 9.03
N GLY A 221 -8.52 -4.24 9.54
CA GLY A 221 -9.08 -4.49 10.87
C GLY A 221 -8.06 -4.49 12.01
N CYS A 222 -6.76 -4.51 11.73
CA CYS A 222 -5.74 -4.57 12.78
C CYS A 222 -5.55 -3.22 13.50
N GLN A 223 -5.06 -3.29 14.74
CA GLN A 223 -4.65 -2.11 15.50
C GLN A 223 -3.15 -1.84 15.38
N ASN A 224 -2.34 -2.89 15.16
CA ASN A 224 -0.88 -2.78 15.03
C ASN A 224 -0.44 -3.32 13.67
N TYR A 225 0.21 -2.49 12.89
CA TYR A 225 0.54 -2.78 11.50
C TYR A 225 2.01 -2.55 11.18
N ALA A 226 2.73 -3.62 10.82
CA ALA A 226 4.10 -3.54 10.30
C ALA A 226 4.09 -3.55 8.78
N VAL A 227 4.64 -2.49 8.18
CA VAL A 227 4.59 -2.27 6.73
C VAL A 227 5.74 -2.96 5.98
N CYS A 228 5.55 -3.16 4.69
CA CYS A 228 6.60 -3.48 3.72
C CYS A 228 6.65 -2.45 2.60
N GLN A 229 7.64 -2.55 1.71
CA GLN A 229 7.71 -1.70 0.52
C GLN A 229 6.62 -2.08 -0.48
N SER A 230 5.46 -1.48 -0.31
CA SER A 230 4.28 -1.69 -1.15
C SER A 230 3.40 -0.45 -1.19
N SER A 231 2.90 -0.10 -2.36
CA SER A 231 1.88 0.94 -2.54
C SER A 231 0.57 0.65 -1.81
N LEU A 232 0.34 -0.61 -1.45
CA LEU A 232 -0.83 -1.02 -0.69
C LEU A 232 -0.77 -0.52 0.78
N CYS A 233 0.44 -0.43 1.37
CA CYS A 233 0.58 -0.07 2.78
C CYS A 233 0.00 1.30 3.15
N PRO A 234 0.36 2.41 2.47
CA PRO A 234 -0.25 3.70 2.77
C PRO A 234 -1.76 3.70 2.55
N LEU A 235 -2.25 3.00 1.54
CA LEU A 235 -3.68 2.88 1.27
C LEU A 235 -4.41 2.18 2.43
N ILE A 236 -3.89 1.07 2.92
CA ILE A 236 -4.47 0.34 4.06
C ILE A 236 -4.57 1.24 5.29
N ILE A 237 -3.51 2.01 5.59
CA ILE A 237 -3.50 2.95 6.71
C ILE A 237 -4.59 4.02 6.55
N GLN A 238 -4.82 4.49 5.33
CA GLN A 238 -5.83 5.51 5.02
C GLN A 238 -7.26 4.96 5.06
N LEU A 239 -7.47 3.71 4.66
CA LEU A 239 -8.77 3.05 4.68
C LEU A 239 -9.19 2.59 6.08
N SER A 240 -8.23 2.26 6.94
CA SER A 240 -8.50 1.67 8.25
C SER A 240 -8.89 2.70 9.29
N ASP A 241 -10.00 2.44 9.98
CA ASP A 241 -10.36 3.12 11.22
C ASP A 241 -9.79 2.41 12.47
N SER A 242 -9.34 1.16 12.32
CA SER A 242 -8.86 0.32 13.43
C SER A 242 -7.38 0.53 13.74
N ILE A 243 -6.55 0.81 12.72
CA ILE A 243 -5.10 0.96 12.90
C ILE A 243 -4.80 2.14 13.82
N LYS A 244 -4.10 1.84 14.93
CA LYS A 244 -3.59 2.79 15.90
C LYS A 244 -2.07 2.96 15.78
N ASN A 245 -1.35 1.85 15.62
CA ASN A 245 0.11 1.83 15.58
C ASN A 245 0.62 1.32 14.24
N VAL A 246 1.53 2.08 13.63
CA VAL A 246 2.16 1.76 12.34
C VAL A 246 3.67 1.72 12.53
N TYR A 247 4.30 0.64 12.11
CA TYR A 247 5.75 0.42 12.20
C TYR A 247 6.38 0.53 10.82
N ILE A 248 7.33 1.47 10.64
CA ILE A 248 7.91 1.83 9.34
C ILE A 248 9.43 1.85 9.42
N PRO A 249 10.17 1.25 8.48
CA PRO A 249 11.61 1.49 8.35
C PRO A 249 11.87 2.85 7.69
N SER A 250 12.79 3.65 8.24
CA SER A 250 13.01 5.06 7.87
C SER A 250 13.33 5.27 6.39
N TYR A 251 14.05 4.35 5.76
CA TYR A 251 14.42 4.47 4.34
C TYR A 251 13.22 4.57 3.39
N MET A 252 12.05 4.05 3.79
CA MET A 252 10.82 4.18 2.99
C MET A 252 10.29 5.62 2.94
N LEU A 253 10.75 6.49 3.83
CA LEU A 253 10.31 7.87 3.98
C LEU A 253 11.36 8.88 3.49
N LYS A 254 12.49 8.41 2.94
CA LYS A 254 13.56 9.26 2.41
C LYS A 254 13.22 9.85 1.05
N THR A 255 13.76 11.04 0.79
CA THR A 255 13.60 11.80 -0.44
C THR A 255 14.85 11.83 -1.32
N ASP A 256 15.95 11.19 -0.92
CA ASP A 256 17.28 11.37 -1.52
C ASP A 256 17.49 10.78 -2.93
N GLY A 257 16.44 10.27 -3.53
CA GLY A 257 16.42 9.91 -4.96
C GLY A 257 17.35 8.79 -5.41
N LYS A 258 18.20 8.28 -4.52
CA LYS A 258 19.27 7.32 -4.84
C LYS A 258 18.77 5.97 -5.36
N TYR A 259 17.51 5.65 -5.11
CA TYR A 259 16.89 4.37 -5.48
C TYR A 259 15.79 4.50 -6.55
N GLY A 260 15.86 5.51 -7.40
CA GLY A 260 14.89 5.71 -8.50
C GLY A 260 13.49 6.12 -8.05
N LEU A 261 13.26 6.25 -6.76
CA LEU A 261 12.12 6.98 -6.20
C LEU A 261 12.46 8.46 -6.31
N ARG A 262 12.68 8.92 -7.55
CA ARG A 262 13.10 10.28 -7.86
C ARG A 262 12.20 11.25 -7.12
N GLU A 263 12.77 11.92 -6.14
CA GLU A 263 12.27 13.11 -5.46
C GLU A 263 11.10 12.90 -4.48
N HIS A 264 10.33 11.79 -4.53
CA HIS A 264 9.23 11.56 -3.60
C HIS A 264 8.98 10.06 -3.39
N PRO A 265 8.77 9.60 -2.16
CA PRO A 265 8.20 8.28 -1.94
C PRO A 265 6.80 8.27 -2.54
N ILE A 266 6.66 7.72 -3.75
CA ILE A 266 5.41 7.71 -4.55
C ILE A 266 4.20 7.25 -3.73
N TRP A 267 4.45 6.48 -2.67
CA TRP A 267 3.44 5.84 -1.84
C TRP A 267 3.05 6.66 -0.61
N TRP A 268 3.98 7.50 -0.11
CA TRP A 268 3.78 8.31 1.10
C TRP A 268 3.57 9.78 0.73
N SER A 269 2.78 10.51 1.52
CA SER A 269 2.65 11.94 1.33
C SER A 269 3.89 12.69 1.83
N LYS A 270 4.04 13.95 1.40
CA LYS A 270 5.08 14.86 1.89
C LYS A 270 5.12 14.99 3.42
N ASP A 271 4.00 14.74 4.09
CA ASP A 271 3.89 14.86 5.55
C ASP A 271 4.76 13.84 6.30
N PHE A 272 5.11 12.73 5.63
CA PHE A 272 5.97 11.68 6.19
C PHE A 272 7.43 11.78 5.78
N MET A 273 7.76 12.70 4.85
CA MET A 273 9.12 12.81 4.36
C MET A 273 10.09 13.18 5.47
N ASN A 274 11.19 12.43 5.56
CA ASN A 274 12.26 12.65 6.54
C ASN A 274 11.82 12.60 8.02
N LYS A 275 10.65 12.04 8.33
CA LYS A 275 10.25 11.79 9.70
C LYS A 275 11.10 10.70 10.33
N LYS A 276 11.35 10.85 11.64
CA LYS A 276 12.15 9.93 12.46
C LYS A 276 11.44 9.70 13.78
N ASP A 277 11.79 8.59 14.42
CA ASP A 277 11.31 8.18 15.73
C ASP A 277 9.77 7.95 15.79
N VAL A 278 9.12 8.46 16.83
CA VAL A 278 7.65 8.34 17.00
C VAL A 278 6.98 9.61 16.49
N TYR A 279 5.93 9.43 15.71
CA TYR A 279 5.19 10.53 15.10
C TYR A 279 3.69 10.28 15.15
N GLU A 280 2.97 11.20 15.78
CA GLU A 280 1.51 11.18 15.85
C GLU A 280 0.92 11.98 14.69
N TYR A 281 0.05 11.34 13.91
CA TYR A 281 -0.63 12.01 12.81
C TYR A 281 -1.96 11.34 12.46
N CYS A 282 -2.99 12.16 12.25
CA CYS A 282 -4.34 11.69 11.89
C CYS A 282 -4.88 10.59 12.82
N GLY A 283 -4.63 10.71 14.13
CA GLY A 283 -5.08 9.76 15.15
C GLY A 283 -4.37 8.40 15.15
N LYS A 284 -3.19 8.33 14.55
CA LYS A 284 -2.35 7.13 14.51
C LYS A 284 -0.94 7.44 14.97
N THR A 285 -0.33 6.49 15.67
CA THR A 285 1.07 6.53 16.11
C THR A 285 1.93 5.81 15.06
N TYR A 286 2.91 6.50 14.53
CA TYR A 286 3.90 5.96 13.59
C TYR A 286 5.23 5.81 14.31
N THR A 287 5.70 4.58 14.46
CA THR A 287 7.04 4.27 14.99
C THR A 287 7.99 4.02 13.83
N ILE A 288 8.98 4.90 13.68
CA ILE A 288 9.92 4.89 12.57
C ILE A 288 11.26 4.31 13.05
N TYR A 289 11.58 3.12 12.59
CA TYR A 289 12.84 2.44 12.90
C TYR A 289 13.96 2.93 11.97
N ASN A 290 15.09 3.32 12.54
CA ASN A 290 16.23 3.80 11.76
C ASN A 290 16.89 2.65 10.98
N TYR A 291 16.73 2.67 9.67
CA TYR A 291 17.34 1.79 8.67
C TYR A 291 17.96 2.58 7.52
N ASP A 292 18.36 3.83 7.78
CA ASP A 292 18.91 4.72 6.76
C ASP A 292 20.12 4.12 6.05
N LYS A 293 21.06 3.54 6.82
CA LYS A 293 22.27 2.90 6.28
C LYS A 293 21.97 1.62 5.52
N TYR A 294 20.85 0.95 5.81
CA TYR A 294 20.45 -0.25 5.07
C TYR A 294 20.18 0.06 3.60
N SER A 295 19.58 1.18 3.31
CA SER A 295 19.37 1.62 1.94
C SER A 295 20.67 2.03 1.26
N ASP A 296 21.63 2.61 2.00
CA ASP A 296 22.89 3.11 1.44
C ASP A 296 23.87 1.99 1.08
N THR A 297 23.82 0.85 1.79
CA THR A 297 24.69 -0.31 1.55
C THR A 297 24.25 -1.20 0.40
N ASN A 298 23.07 -0.97 -0.15
CA ASN A 298 22.38 -1.95 -0.97
C ASN A 298 21.96 -1.40 -2.35
N GLU A 299 22.92 -0.88 -3.11
CA GLU A 299 22.67 -0.32 -4.44
C GLU A 299 22.01 -1.29 -5.44
N ASN A 300 21.96 -2.60 -5.13
CA ASN A 300 21.47 -3.65 -6.02
C ASN A 300 20.54 -4.68 -5.37
N ILE A 301 19.92 -4.38 -4.22
CA ILE A 301 19.06 -5.36 -3.49
C ILE A 301 17.74 -5.72 -4.20
N HIS A 302 17.47 -5.18 -5.34
CA HIS A 302 16.27 -5.54 -6.10
C HIS A 302 16.33 -6.94 -6.73
N GLU A 303 17.45 -7.65 -6.63
CA GLU A 303 17.62 -9.01 -7.15
C GLU A 303 17.74 -9.99 -5.99
N TYR A 304 16.62 -10.35 -5.37
CA TYR A 304 16.61 -11.32 -4.27
C TYR A 304 16.91 -12.77 -4.69
N GLU A 305 17.19 -13.01 -5.97
CA GLU A 305 17.75 -14.27 -6.45
C GLU A 305 19.25 -14.38 -6.12
N LYS A 306 19.93 -13.25 -5.89
CA LYS A 306 21.35 -13.25 -5.52
C LYS A 306 21.54 -13.58 -4.05
N THR A 307 22.37 -14.56 -3.74
CA THR A 307 22.69 -15.03 -2.38
C THR A 307 23.12 -13.90 -1.46
N GLU A 308 23.89 -12.93 -1.96
CA GLU A 308 24.35 -11.78 -1.19
C GLU A 308 23.21 -10.88 -0.75
N ASN A 309 22.24 -10.65 -1.63
CA ASN A 309 21.07 -9.82 -1.30
C ASN A 309 20.16 -10.50 -0.28
N ILE A 310 20.01 -11.82 -0.36
CA ILE A 310 19.31 -12.62 0.65
C ILE A 310 20.05 -12.52 1.99
N LYS A 311 21.38 -12.66 1.98
CA LYS A 311 22.20 -12.54 3.18
C LYS A 311 22.02 -11.16 3.83
N ASN A 312 22.12 -10.09 3.06
CA ASN A 312 21.89 -8.73 3.57
C ASN A 312 20.48 -8.56 4.14
N LEU A 313 19.45 -9.09 3.48
CA LEU A 313 18.08 -9.04 3.98
C LEU A 313 17.92 -9.76 5.32
N LEU A 314 18.59 -10.87 5.53
CA LEU A 314 18.48 -11.69 6.72
C LEU A 314 19.40 -11.25 7.87
N GLU A 315 20.59 -10.74 7.57
CA GLU A 315 21.65 -10.49 8.57
C GLU A 315 21.77 -9.02 8.97
N TYR A 316 21.27 -8.07 8.15
CA TYR A 316 21.43 -6.65 8.46
C TYR A 316 20.83 -6.28 9.81
N GLY A 317 21.66 -5.73 10.68
CA GLY A 317 21.25 -5.27 12.01
C GLY A 317 20.90 -6.38 13.01
N ILE A 318 21.03 -7.66 12.65
CA ILE A 318 20.80 -8.79 13.57
C ILE A 318 21.86 -8.83 14.69
N HIS A 319 23.12 -8.56 14.34
CA HIS A 319 24.22 -8.60 15.30
C HIS A 319 24.18 -7.48 16.35
N ASP A 320 23.47 -6.39 16.05
CA ASP A 320 23.27 -5.26 16.98
C ASP A 320 22.12 -5.52 17.95
N MET A 321 21.42 -6.64 17.79
CA MET A 321 20.29 -7.03 18.64
C MET A 321 20.81 -7.98 19.71
N ASN A 322 20.62 -7.60 20.98
CA ASN A 322 20.73 -8.53 22.11
C ASN A 322 19.57 -9.54 22.06
N LEU A 323 19.63 -10.43 21.08
CA LEU A 323 18.66 -11.50 20.97
C LEU A 323 18.83 -12.39 22.22
N LYS A 324 17.83 -12.43 23.09
CA LYS A 324 17.74 -13.51 24.07
C LYS A 324 17.85 -14.80 23.29
N LYS A 325 18.92 -15.57 23.53
CA LYS A 325 18.98 -16.95 23.07
C LYS A 325 17.71 -17.59 23.62
N LEU A 326 16.83 -17.99 22.74
CA LEU A 326 15.82 -18.95 23.09
C LEU A 326 16.64 -20.22 23.37
N ASP A 327 16.76 -20.55 24.65
CA ASP A 327 17.36 -21.80 25.08
C ASP A 327 16.66 -22.93 24.35
N ASP A 328 17.43 -23.80 23.75
CA ASP A 328 17.06 -24.98 22.96
C ASP A 328 16.04 -25.88 23.68
#